data_87a849e9a5044c796e62d41e0362716b
#
_entry.id   87a849e9a5044c796e62d41e0362716b
#
_cell.length_a   1.000
_cell.length_b   1.000
_cell.length_c   1.000
_cell.angle_alpha   90.00
_cell.angle_beta   90.00
_cell.angle_gamma   90.00
#
_symmetry.space_group_name_H-M   'P 1'
#
loop_
_entity.id
_entity.type
_entity.pdbx_description
1 polymer ?
#
loop_
_entity_poly.entity_id
_entity_poly.type
_entity_poly.pdbx_seq_one_letter_code
_entity_poly.pdbx_strand_id
1 'polypeptide(L)'
;MIFREAEDRDLIRQAQQGNVDAYNLLVSRWEKRVYNYLLRLVRHREDALDLAQEVLLKAYQNLRKLEDIERFPSWLFRIAHNEAFSLLRRKRPENDDIDPAASEIAAALPPGPSMLPMETALA
;
A
#
# COMPACT_ATOMS: atom_id res chain seq x y z
N MET A 1 2.55 1.53 -22.50
CA MET A 1 2.92 1.91 -21.74
C MET A 1 4.24 2.06 -21.09
N ILE A 2 5.20 2.10 -21.92
CA ILE A 2 6.55 2.44 -21.51
C ILE A 2 6.57 3.80 -20.85
N PHE A 3 5.80 4.73 -21.40
CA PHE A 3 5.76 6.07 -20.85
C PHE A 3 5.25 6.10 -19.42
N ARG A 4 4.32 5.18 -19.11
CA ARG A 4 3.71 5.19 -17.81
C ARG A 4 4.71 4.87 -16.72
N GLU A 5 5.60 3.92 -16.97
CA GLU A 5 6.61 3.60 -15.97
C GLU A 5 7.59 4.76 -15.77
N ALA A 6 7.98 5.39 -16.87
CA ALA A 6 8.88 6.53 -16.74
C ALA A 6 8.22 7.67 -15.99
N GLU A 7 6.94 7.88 -16.25
CA GLU A 7 6.20 8.93 -15.56
C GLU A 7 6.05 8.63 -14.08
N ASP A 8 5.81 7.36 -13.73
CA ASP A 8 5.68 6.99 -12.33
C ASP A 8 6.99 7.26 -11.59
N ARG A 9 8.10 6.89 -12.19
CA ARG A 9 9.39 7.15 -11.59
C ARG A 9 9.59 8.63 -11.30
N ASP A 10 9.26 9.43 -12.29
CA ASP A 10 9.41 10.86 -12.19
C ASP A 10 8.49 11.43 -11.12
N LEU A 11 7.25 10.95 -11.11
CA LEU A 11 6.28 11.40 -10.11
C LEU A 11 6.72 11.03 -8.70
N ILE A 12 7.28 9.83 -8.54
CA ILE A 12 7.76 9.41 -7.23
C ILE A 12 8.86 10.34 -6.75
N ARG A 13 9.81 10.64 -7.62
CA ARG A 13 10.91 11.52 -7.24
C ARG A 13 10.43 12.90 -6.87
N GLN A 14 9.52 13.44 -7.68
CA GLN A 14 8.99 14.76 -7.39
C GLN A 14 8.20 14.76 -6.09
N ALA A 15 7.42 13.73 -5.85
CA ALA A 15 6.67 13.62 -4.62
C ALA A 15 7.59 13.51 -3.41
N GLN A 16 8.69 12.79 -3.57
CA GLN A 16 9.68 12.69 -2.49
C GLN A 16 10.28 14.04 -2.16
N GLN A 17 10.30 14.96 -3.12
CA GLN A 17 10.81 16.29 -2.92
C GLN A 17 9.74 17.25 -2.42
N GLY A 18 8.54 16.76 -2.16
CA GLY A 18 7.49 17.56 -1.60
C GLY A 18 6.45 18.07 -2.58
N ASN A 19 6.52 17.61 -3.83
CA ASN A 19 5.55 18.05 -4.83
C ASN A 19 4.25 17.28 -4.63
N VAL A 20 3.25 17.94 -4.04
CA VAL A 20 1.97 17.33 -3.72
C VAL A 20 1.21 16.97 -4.99
N ASP A 21 1.29 17.81 -6.01
CA ASP A 21 0.58 17.54 -7.25
C ASP A 21 1.10 16.26 -7.90
N ALA A 22 2.40 16.04 -7.83
CA ALA A 22 2.98 14.81 -8.35
C ALA A 22 2.44 13.60 -7.60
N TYR A 23 2.32 13.72 -6.29
CA TYR A 23 1.78 12.63 -5.51
C TYR A 23 0.32 12.37 -5.85
N ASN A 24 -0.47 13.42 -6.05
CA ASN A 24 -1.88 13.26 -6.41
C ASN A 24 -2.03 12.54 -7.74
N LEU A 25 -1.16 12.82 -8.70
CA LEU A 25 -1.18 12.10 -9.95
C LEU A 25 -0.83 10.63 -9.75
N LEU A 26 0.13 10.38 -8.91
CA LEU A 26 0.53 9.01 -8.59
C LEU A 26 -0.65 8.27 -7.97
N VAL A 27 -1.34 8.91 -7.03
CA VAL A 27 -2.51 8.33 -6.39
C VAL A 27 -3.57 7.96 -7.43
N SER A 28 -3.82 8.86 -8.37
CA SER A 28 -4.87 8.59 -9.36
C SER A 28 -4.55 7.35 -10.19
N ARG A 29 -3.28 7.01 -10.32
CA ARG A 29 -2.88 5.84 -11.09
C ARG A 29 -2.95 4.56 -10.29
N TRP A 30 -2.74 4.65 -8.98
CA TRP A 30 -2.60 3.44 -8.16
C TRP A 30 -3.78 3.17 -7.25
N GLU A 31 -4.65 4.16 -7.00
CA GLU A 31 -5.69 4.00 -5.99
C GLU A 31 -6.65 2.87 -6.31
N LYS A 32 -6.97 2.67 -7.59
CA LYS A 32 -7.90 1.62 -7.95
C LYS A 32 -7.31 0.24 -7.68
N ARG A 33 -6.04 0.08 -7.99
CA ARG A 33 -5.37 -1.19 -7.72
C ARG A 33 -5.28 -1.47 -6.24
N VAL A 34 -4.96 -0.45 -5.47
CA VAL A 34 -4.89 -0.58 -4.02
C VAL A 34 -6.26 -0.95 -3.47
N TYR A 35 -7.29 -0.25 -3.91
CA TYR A 35 -8.65 -0.54 -3.47
C TYR A 35 -9.04 -1.98 -3.80
N ASN A 36 -8.79 -2.41 -5.03
CA ASN A 36 -9.17 -3.76 -5.45
C ASN A 36 -8.43 -4.82 -4.63
N TYR A 37 -7.16 -4.57 -4.36
CA TYR A 37 -6.37 -5.48 -3.54
C TYR A 37 -6.97 -5.58 -2.13
N LEU A 38 -7.28 -4.44 -1.54
CA LEU A 38 -7.85 -4.40 -0.20
C LEU A 38 -9.22 -5.06 -0.16
N LEU A 39 -10.02 -4.82 -1.18
CA LEU A 39 -11.35 -5.41 -1.24
C LEU A 39 -11.29 -6.94 -1.25
N ARG A 40 -10.30 -7.49 -1.93
CA ARG A 40 -10.12 -8.93 -1.95
C ARG A 40 -9.77 -9.49 -0.59
N LEU A 41 -9.06 -8.71 0.22
CA LEU A 41 -8.65 -9.16 1.54
C LEU A 41 -9.74 -8.98 2.57
N VAL A 42 -10.37 -7.81 2.60
CA VAL A 42 -11.33 -7.52 3.67
C VAL A 42 -12.77 -7.80 3.26
N ARG A 43 -13.05 -7.88 1.96
CA ARG A 43 -14.34 -8.29 1.42
C ARG A 43 -15.49 -7.40 1.86
N HIS A 44 -15.20 -6.15 2.11
CA HIS A 44 -16.20 -5.19 2.53
C HIS A 44 -15.83 -3.85 1.90
N ARG A 45 -16.77 -3.30 1.12
CA ARG A 45 -16.47 -2.13 0.30
C ARG A 45 -16.07 -0.92 1.11
N GLU A 46 -16.83 -0.64 2.16
CA GLU A 46 -16.56 0.55 2.95
C GLU A 46 -15.23 0.43 3.68
N ASP A 47 -14.94 -0.75 4.19
CA ASP A 47 -13.65 -0.98 4.81
C ASP A 47 -12.52 -0.81 3.82
N ALA A 48 -12.71 -1.35 2.61
CA ALA A 48 -11.67 -1.24 1.59
C ALA A 48 -11.43 0.22 1.19
N LEU A 49 -12.49 1.00 1.10
CA LEU A 49 -12.35 2.42 0.78
C LEU A 49 -11.60 3.17 1.88
N ASP A 50 -11.97 2.93 3.12
CA ASP A 50 -11.29 3.58 4.24
C ASP A 50 -9.82 3.18 4.30
N LEU A 51 -9.56 1.89 4.11
CA LEU A 51 -8.19 1.41 4.13
C LEU A 51 -7.38 1.98 2.99
N ALA A 52 -7.98 2.10 1.81
CA ALA A 52 -7.26 2.65 0.67
C ALA A 52 -6.80 4.07 0.97
N GLN A 53 -7.67 4.87 1.57
CA GLN A 53 -7.30 6.23 1.94
C GLN A 53 -6.17 6.23 2.95
N GLU A 54 -6.27 5.36 3.94
CA GLU A 54 -5.24 5.26 4.97
C GLU A 54 -3.90 4.82 4.38
N VAL A 55 -3.94 3.83 3.48
CA VAL A 55 -2.73 3.34 2.83
C VAL A 55 -2.05 4.45 2.05
N LEU A 56 -2.83 5.19 1.28
CA LEU A 56 -2.25 6.24 0.45
C LEU A 56 -1.72 7.39 1.29
N LEU A 57 -2.37 7.68 2.41
CA LEU A 57 -1.86 8.69 3.32
C LEU A 57 -0.55 8.24 3.96
N LYS A 58 -0.48 7.01 4.42
CA LYS A 58 0.74 6.50 5.02
C LYS A 58 1.87 6.42 3.99
N ALA A 59 1.53 6.06 2.77
CA ALA A 59 2.52 6.04 1.71
C ALA A 59 3.09 7.44 1.49
N TYR A 60 2.25 8.45 1.49
CA TYR A 60 2.70 9.81 1.34
C TYR A 60 3.64 10.22 2.46
N GLN A 61 3.25 9.91 3.68
CA GLN A 61 4.01 10.29 4.86
C GLN A 61 5.38 9.61 4.91
N ASN A 62 5.51 8.45 4.29
CA ASN A 62 6.73 7.66 4.37
C ASN A 62 7.47 7.54 3.04
N LEU A 63 7.00 8.24 2.02
CA LEU A 63 7.56 8.09 0.68
C LEU A 63 9.04 8.43 0.64
N ARG A 64 9.47 9.39 1.44
CA ARG A 64 10.87 9.79 1.44
C ARG A 64 11.79 8.68 1.93
N LYS A 65 11.26 7.74 2.68
CA LYS A 65 12.04 6.62 3.19
C LYS A 65 12.27 5.55 2.15
N LEU A 66 11.54 5.59 1.06
CA LEU A 66 11.71 4.62 -0.01
C LEU A 66 12.96 4.96 -0.78
N GLU A 67 13.99 4.13 -0.64
CA GLU A 67 15.27 4.40 -1.27
C GLU A 67 15.29 3.96 -2.71
N ASP A 68 14.71 2.80 -3.00
CA ASP A 68 14.70 2.26 -4.34
C ASP A 68 13.32 2.47 -4.95
N ILE A 69 13.18 3.47 -5.78
CA ILE A 69 11.87 3.82 -6.33
C ILE A 69 11.33 2.73 -7.24
N GLU A 70 12.18 1.83 -7.72
CA GLU A 70 11.71 0.70 -8.51
C GLU A 70 10.87 -0.25 -7.67
N ARG A 71 11.02 -0.18 -6.36
CA ARG A 71 10.26 -1.02 -5.45
C ARG A 71 8.97 -0.38 -4.99
N PHE A 72 8.61 0.75 -5.57
CA PHE A 72 7.41 1.45 -5.16
C PHE A 72 6.17 0.54 -5.17
N PRO A 73 5.91 -0.25 -6.22
CA PRO A 73 4.70 -1.08 -6.20
C PRO A 73 4.67 -2.08 -5.05
N SER A 74 5.73 -2.82 -4.84
CA SER A 74 5.73 -3.81 -3.77
C SER A 74 5.69 -3.13 -2.40
N TRP A 75 6.35 -1.99 -2.27
CA TRP A 75 6.35 -1.21 -1.04
C TRP A 75 4.93 -0.73 -0.71
N LEU A 76 4.24 -0.20 -1.73
CA LEU A 76 2.88 0.30 -1.56
C LEU A 76 1.93 -0.81 -1.14
N PHE A 77 2.00 -1.96 -1.81
CA PHE A 77 1.11 -3.06 -1.49
C PHE A 77 1.44 -3.71 -0.16
N ARG A 78 2.68 -3.57 0.29
CA ARG A 78 3.03 -4.04 1.62
C ARG A 78 2.34 -3.19 2.69
N ILE A 79 2.27 -1.89 2.47
CA ILE A 79 1.51 -1.02 3.36
C ILE A 79 0.05 -1.46 3.36
N ALA A 80 -0.50 -1.71 2.17
CA ALA A 80 -1.89 -2.14 2.06
C ALA A 80 -2.13 -3.45 2.80
N HIS A 81 -1.23 -4.39 2.64
CA HIS A 81 -1.33 -5.68 3.31
C HIS A 81 -1.35 -5.50 4.83
N ASN A 82 -0.44 -4.70 5.34
CA ASN A 82 -0.36 -4.48 6.78
C ASN A 82 -1.62 -3.83 7.33
N GLU A 83 -2.16 -2.88 6.60
CA GLU A 83 -3.39 -2.21 7.04
C GLU A 83 -4.57 -3.16 7.03
N ALA A 84 -4.67 -3.99 5.99
CA ALA A 84 -5.77 -4.93 5.89
C ALA A 84 -5.75 -5.93 7.03
N PHE A 85 -4.58 -6.48 7.32
CA PHE A 85 -4.49 -7.48 8.38
C PHE A 85 -4.62 -6.88 9.76
N SER A 86 -4.22 -5.63 9.94
CA SER A 86 -4.50 -4.93 11.18
C SER A 86 -6.00 -4.82 11.42
N LEU A 87 -6.73 -4.45 10.38
CA LEU A 87 -8.18 -4.34 10.50
C LEU A 87 -8.81 -5.67 10.80
N LEU A 88 -8.39 -6.70 10.08
CA LEU A 88 -8.97 -8.04 10.26
C LEU A 88 -8.73 -8.54 11.68
N ARG A 89 -7.55 -8.29 12.21
CA ARG A 89 -7.26 -8.70 13.59
C ARG A 89 -8.13 -7.94 14.59
N ARG A 90 -8.36 -6.66 14.36
CA ARG A 90 -9.20 -5.88 15.26
C ARG A 90 -10.65 -6.33 15.22
N LYS A 91 -11.13 -6.69 14.04
CA LYS A 91 -12.53 -7.09 13.89
C LYS A 91 -12.80 -8.49 14.40
N ARG A 92 -11.80 -9.35 14.38
CA ARG A 92 -11.98 -10.75 14.76
C ARG A 92 -10.83 -11.24 15.62
N PRO A 93 -10.64 -10.62 16.78
CA PRO A 93 -9.49 -11.00 17.59
C PRO A 93 -9.53 -12.44 18.08
N GLU A 94 -10.72 -13.01 18.24
CA GLU A 94 -10.86 -14.36 18.77
C GLU A 94 -11.10 -15.37 17.70
N ASN A 95 -11.34 -14.91 16.53
CA ASN A 95 -11.79 -15.75 15.47
C ASN A 95 -10.70 -15.81 14.46
N ASP A 96 -10.07 -16.93 14.36
CA ASP A 96 -8.93 -17.04 13.47
C ASP A 96 -9.33 -17.27 12.04
N ASP A 97 -10.53 -16.95 11.69
CA ASP A 97 -11.00 -17.15 10.34
C ASP A 97 -10.39 -16.16 9.40
N ILE A 98 -9.12 -16.29 9.21
CA ILE A 98 -8.46 -15.53 8.18
C ILE A 98 -8.71 -16.29 6.89
N ASP A 99 -9.18 -15.58 5.89
CA ASP A 99 -9.43 -16.13 4.59
C ASP A 99 -8.15 -16.78 4.06
N PRO A 100 -8.19 -18.07 3.72
CA PRO A 100 -6.99 -18.72 3.18
C PRO A 100 -6.44 -18.00 1.95
N ALA A 101 -7.32 -17.43 1.13
CA ALA A 101 -6.86 -16.71 -0.04
C ALA A 101 -6.04 -15.49 0.36
N ALA A 102 -6.44 -14.84 1.45
CA ALA A 102 -5.68 -13.68 1.94
C ALA A 102 -4.29 -14.11 2.40
N SER A 103 -4.20 -15.26 3.06
CA SER A 103 -2.91 -15.77 3.48
C SER A 103 -2.01 -16.07 2.30
N GLU A 104 -2.58 -16.63 1.25
CA GLU A 104 -1.81 -16.92 0.06
C GLU A 104 -1.32 -15.66 -0.60
N ILE A 105 -2.16 -14.66 -0.68
CA ILE A 105 -1.78 -13.39 -1.26
C ILE A 105 -0.65 -12.78 -0.46
N ALA A 106 -0.76 -12.83 0.86
CA ALA A 106 0.27 -12.29 1.72
C ALA A 106 1.60 -13.01 1.51
N ALA A 107 1.55 -14.33 1.37
CA ALA A 107 2.76 -15.10 1.16
C ALA A 107 3.38 -14.81 -0.18
N ALA A 108 2.58 -14.42 -1.16
CA ALA A 108 3.08 -14.13 -2.50
C ALA A 108 3.75 -12.78 -2.59
N LEU A 109 3.51 -11.88 -1.63
CA LEU A 109 4.14 -10.58 -1.67
C LEU A 109 5.61 -10.69 -1.33
N PRO A 110 6.48 -10.04 -2.12
CA PRO A 110 7.90 -10.14 -1.85
C PRO A 110 8.24 -9.43 -0.54
N PRO A 111 9.11 -10.02 0.26
CA PRO A 111 9.60 -9.31 1.45
C PRO A 111 10.45 -8.15 0.98
N GLY A 112 10.15 -6.97 1.45
CA GLY A 112 10.90 -5.80 1.04
C GLY A 112 11.69 -5.26 2.22
N PRO A 113 12.90 -4.80 1.96
CA PRO A 113 13.68 -4.21 3.05
C PRO A 113 12.99 -3.00 3.65
N SER A 114 12.16 -2.33 2.90
CA SER A 114 11.45 -1.17 3.42
C SER A 114 10.34 -1.55 4.39
N MET A 115 10.02 -2.82 4.48
CA MET A 115 8.97 -3.25 5.40
C MET A 115 9.27 -2.93 6.84
N LEU A 116 10.46 -3.28 7.29
CA LEU A 116 10.81 -3.08 8.68
C LEU A 116 10.83 -1.61 9.06
N PRO A 117 11.51 -0.75 8.31
CA PRO A 117 11.44 0.67 8.64
C PRO A 117 10.02 1.22 8.59
N MET A 118 9.22 0.71 7.67
CA MET A 118 7.85 1.14 7.54
C MET A 118 7.06 0.81 8.78
N GLU A 119 7.18 -0.42 9.25
CA GLU A 119 6.46 -0.83 10.44
C GLU A 119 6.91 -0.02 11.64
N THR A 120 8.20 0.20 11.76
CA THR A 120 8.73 0.98 12.85
C THR A 120 8.20 2.40 12.81
N ALA A 121 8.14 2.97 11.63
CA ALA A 121 7.67 4.33 11.47
C ALA A 121 6.18 4.45 11.79
N LEU A 122 5.44 3.42 11.53
CA LEU A 122 4.00 3.45 11.73
C LEU A 122 3.59 3.03 13.13
N ALA A 123 4.49 2.41 13.82
CA ALA A 123 4.23 2.01 15.20
C ALA A 123 4.36 3.21 16.11
#